data_de185da887c7c25e1ecd527611f53098
#
_entry.id   de185da887c7c25e1ecd527611f53098
#
_cell.length_a   1.000
_cell.length_b   1.000
_cell.length_c   1.000
_cell.angle_alpha   90.00
_cell.angle_beta   90.00
_cell.angle_gamma   90.00
#
_symmetry.space_group_name_H-M   'P 1'
#
loop_
_entity.id
_entity.type
_entity.pdbx_description
1 polymer ?
#
loop_
_entity_poly.entity_id
_entity_poly.type
_entity_poly.pdbx_seq_one_letter_code
_entity_poly.pdbx_strand_id
1 'polypeptide(L)'
;MPKEIQEILNSFLDDFSRYARLMPVVVLALPFGFSLLACGVFQNQKASFETAAFLLLMLGAAAFAMYVFRNRGKAVETAMYDRLGAMPTTIIQRFSDQRVDAVTKQRYHKRLNEVYGLHLPECTEDETPESNAQYESAANTLRNYANSHREQEPRVYQELKEYNFYRNLYGGKWIALTLYVLTAAREVWLLRPADIGQLIAGLVSDHAVLLVMVLAVLALLLFVRKSSVERKAFDYAKTLIEVCERIGPEA
;
A
#
# COMPACT_ATOMS: atom_id res chain seq x y z
N MET A 1 22.24 -10.63 22.00
CA MET A 1 21.29 -9.53 21.73
C MET A 1 20.03 -9.81 22.54
N PRO A 2 19.45 -8.86 23.30
CA PRO A 2 18.25 -9.09 24.05
C PRO A 2 17.12 -9.59 23.15
N LYS A 3 16.31 -10.56 23.63
CA LYS A 3 15.21 -11.17 22.85
C LYS A 3 14.21 -10.12 22.32
N GLU A 4 13.97 -9.09 23.10
CA GLU A 4 13.09 -7.97 22.73
C GLU A 4 13.59 -7.19 21.49
N ILE A 5 14.90 -6.94 21.39
CA ILE A 5 15.50 -6.29 20.21
C ILE A 5 15.38 -7.21 19.00
N GLN A 6 15.54 -8.51 19.18
CA GLN A 6 15.42 -9.50 18.13
C GLN A 6 13.97 -9.63 17.63
N GLU A 7 12.99 -9.55 18.51
CA GLU A 7 11.56 -9.53 18.14
C GLU A 7 11.18 -8.24 17.39
N ILE A 8 11.67 -7.09 17.85
CA ILE A 8 11.48 -5.82 17.16
C ILE A 8 12.12 -5.86 15.76
N LEU A 9 13.37 -6.30 15.65
CA LEU A 9 14.06 -6.47 14.37
C LEU A 9 13.32 -7.46 13.45
N ASN A 10 12.85 -8.58 13.98
CA ASN A 10 12.08 -9.57 13.21
C ASN A 10 10.74 -9.00 12.74
N SER A 11 10.06 -8.17 13.55
CA SER A 11 8.83 -7.50 13.14
C SER A 11 9.05 -6.44 12.05
N PHE A 12 10.21 -5.77 12.05
CA PHE A 12 10.63 -4.86 10.97
C PHE A 12 11.11 -5.59 9.72
N LEU A 13 11.64 -6.80 9.87
CA LEU A 13 12.24 -7.61 8.80
C LEU A 13 11.25 -8.65 8.24
N ASP A 14 10.04 -8.75 8.78
CA ASP A 14 9.02 -9.61 8.22
C ASP A 14 8.69 -9.19 6.77
N ASP A 15 8.46 -10.15 5.91
CA ASP A 15 8.20 -9.95 4.49
C ASP A 15 7.02 -9.00 4.23
N PHE A 16 5.97 -9.06 5.06
CA PHE A 16 4.83 -8.16 4.95
C PHE A 16 5.22 -6.70 5.28
N SER A 17 5.90 -6.49 6.40
CA SER A 17 6.32 -5.13 6.82
C SER A 17 7.31 -4.52 5.84
N ARG A 18 8.25 -5.32 5.31
CA ARG A 18 9.17 -4.86 4.26
C ARG A 18 8.43 -4.39 3.03
N TYR A 19 7.57 -5.25 2.46
CA TYR A 19 6.89 -4.94 1.21
C TYR A 19 5.79 -3.89 1.39
N ALA A 20 4.90 -4.09 2.36
CA ALA A 20 3.70 -3.27 2.50
C ALA A 20 3.93 -1.92 3.20
N ARG A 21 4.97 -1.79 4.03
CA ARG A 21 5.22 -0.58 4.83
C ARG A 21 6.52 0.12 4.49
N LEU A 22 7.65 -0.61 4.39
CA LEU A 22 8.95 -0.02 4.14
C LEU A 22 9.11 0.39 2.67
N MET A 23 8.74 -0.48 1.72
CA MET A 23 8.90 -0.18 0.29
C MET A 23 8.19 1.11 -0.18
N PRO A 24 6.97 1.45 0.27
CA PRO A 24 6.38 2.76 -0.02
C PRO A 24 7.26 3.93 0.43
N VAL A 25 7.88 3.83 1.61
CA VAL A 25 8.79 4.87 2.11
C VAL A 25 10.04 4.96 1.24
N VAL A 26 10.65 3.82 0.91
CA VAL A 26 11.83 3.76 0.05
C VAL A 26 11.53 4.38 -1.32
N VAL A 27 10.45 3.95 -1.98
CA VAL A 27 10.06 4.48 -3.30
C VAL A 27 9.84 5.99 -3.27
N LEU A 28 9.15 6.50 -2.24
CA LEU A 28 8.90 7.93 -2.11
C LEU A 28 10.12 8.72 -1.62
N ALA A 29 11.10 8.08 -0.98
CA ALA A 29 12.33 8.75 -0.52
C ALA A 29 13.44 8.77 -1.58
N LEU A 30 13.40 7.88 -2.60
CA LEU A 30 14.46 7.75 -3.61
C LEU A 30 14.86 9.07 -4.28
N PRO A 31 13.94 9.92 -4.81
CA PRO A 31 14.31 11.17 -5.44
C PRO A 31 14.98 12.14 -4.47
N PHE A 32 14.50 12.18 -3.22
CA PHE A 32 15.07 13.00 -2.18
C PHE A 32 16.47 12.51 -1.77
N GLY A 33 16.65 11.18 -1.63
CA GLY A 33 17.95 10.56 -1.39
C GLY A 33 18.98 10.89 -2.48
N PHE A 34 18.54 10.88 -3.75
CA PHE A 34 19.38 11.32 -4.87
C PHE A 34 19.82 12.78 -4.72
N SER A 35 18.92 13.68 -4.31
CA SER A 35 19.25 15.08 -4.06
C SER A 35 20.32 15.23 -2.96
N LEU A 36 20.21 14.48 -1.87
CA LEU A 36 21.21 14.50 -0.79
C LEU A 36 22.59 14.01 -1.27
N LEU A 37 22.62 12.96 -2.10
CA LEU A 37 23.87 12.47 -2.70
C LEU A 37 24.49 13.51 -3.63
N ALA A 38 23.71 14.13 -4.49
CA ALA A 38 24.16 15.15 -5.43
C ALA A 38 24.69 16.41 -4.71
N CYS A 39 24.10 16.78 -3.57
CA CYS A 39 24.58 17.88 -2.70
C CYS A 39 25.87 17.55 -1.93
N GLY A 40 26.46 16.36 -2.11
CA GLY A 40 27.72 15.99 -1.49
C GLY A 40 27.63 15.73 0.02
N VAL A 41 26.43 15.53 0.56
CA VAL A 41 26.22 15.28 2.01
C VAL A 41 27.07 14.12 2.52
N PHE A 42 27.41 13.17 1.65
CA PHE A 42 28.20 11.97 2.00
C PHE A 42 29.66 12.02 1.56
N GLN A 43 30.11 13.07 0.87
CA GLN A 43 31.44 13.09 0.23
C GLN A 43 32.62 13.14 1.23
N ASN A 44 32.42 13.63 2.44
CA ASN A 44 33.50 13.82 3.46
C ASN A 44 33.27 12.98 4.72
N GLN A 45 32.38 12.00 4.69
CA GLN A 45 32.05 11.21 5.89
C GLN A 45 33.10 10.10 6.11
N LYS A 46 34.06 10.34 7.00
CA LYS A 46 34.82 9.25 7.62
C LYS A 46 33.89 8.54 8.61
N ALA A 47 34.08 7.21 8.79
CA ALA A 47 33.32 6.42 9.77
C ALA A 47 33.55 7.05 11.18
N SER A 48 32.64 7.89 11.61
CA SER A 48 32.74 8.71 12.82
C SER A 48 31.41 8.60 13.59
N PHE A 49 31.42 9.09 14.82
CA PHE A 49 30.20 9.22 15.64
C PHE A 49 29.09 9.98 14.91
N GLU A 50 29.44 11.00 14.13
CA GLU A 50 28.47 11.78 13.32
C GLU A 50 27.78 10.94 12.25
N THR A 51 28.49 10.02 11.59
CA THR A 51 27.92 9.09 10.62
C THR A 51 26.95 8.13 11.31
N ALA A 52 27.29 7.60 12.47
CA ALA A 52 26.41 6.73 13.24
C ALA A 52 25.14 7.47 13.70
N ALA A 53 25.27 8.68 14.20
CA ALA A 53 24.15 9.53 14.61
C ALA A 53 23.23 9.88 13.42
N PHE A 54 23.80 10.19 12.26
CA PHE A 54 23.05 10.43 11.03
C PHE A 54 22.26 9.19 10.57
N LEU A 55 22.88 8.00 10.58
CA LEU A 55 22.21 6.75 10.23
C LEU A 55 21.04 6.43 11.18
N LEU A 56 21.22 6.64 12.48
CA LEU A 56 20.16 6.46 13.48
C LEU A 56 19.01 7.45 13.24
N LEU A 57 19.31 8.71 12.90
CA LEU A 57 18.30 9.69 12.54
C LEU A 57 17.53 9.26 11.29
N MET A 58 18.20 8.77 10.26
CA MET A 58 17.57 8.27 9.04
C MET A 58 16.68 7.05 9.30
N LEU A 59 17.13 6.11 10.13
CA LEU A 59 16.31 4.96 10.54
C LEU A 59 15.06 5.40 11.32
N GLY A 60 15.20 6.34 12.23
CA GLY A 60 14.09 6.93 12.98
C GLY A 60 13.10 7.65 12.06
N ALA A 61 13.60 8.45 11.11
CA ALA A 61 12.78 9.12 10.12
C ALA A 61 12.03 8.12 9.22
N ALA A 62 12.68 7.04 8.78
CA ALA A 62 12.05 5.98 8.00
C ALA A 62 10.94 5.26 8.79
N ALA A 63 11.19 4.92 10.06
CA ALA A 63 10.21 4.30 10.95
C ALA A 63 8.99 5.22 11.15
N PHE A 64 9.23 6.51 11.39
CA PHE A 64 8.18 7.50 11.52
C PHE A 64 7.38 7.67 10.21
N ALA A 65 8.06 7.71 9.06
CA ALA A 65 7.40 7.78 7.76
C ALA A 65 6.52 6.55 7.50
N MET A 66 6.97 5.33 7.83
CA MET A 66 6.15 4.12 7.74
C MET A 66 4.86 4.24 8.57
N TYR A 67 4.97 4.74 9.80
CA TYR A 67 3.81 4.98 10.66
C TYR A 67 2.84 5.99 10.04
N VAL A 68 3.35 7.15 9.60
CA VAL A 68 2.54 8.22 9.00
C VAL A 68 1.86 7.76 7.71
N PHE A 69 2.59 7.09 6.80
CA PHE A 69 2.04 6.63 5.52
C PHE A 69 0.97 5.57 5.73
N ARG A 70 1.17 4.65 6.69
CA ARG A 70 0.17 3.66 7.08
C ARG A 70 -1.11 4.31 7.60
N ASN A 71 -1.01 5.30 8.49
CA ASN A 71 -2.17 5.96 9.07
C ASN A 71 -2.94 6.78 8.03
N ARG A 72 -2.24 7.50 7.15
CA ARG A 72 -2.86 8.19 6.02
C ARG A 72 -3.46 7.21 5.01
N GLY A 73 -2.79 6.09 4.76
CA GLY A 73 -3.34 5.02 3.93
C GLY A 73 -4.64 4.46 4.49
N LYS A 74 -4.73 4.24 5.81
CA LYS A 74 -5.97 3.82 6.47
C LYS A 74 -7.09 4.86 6.32
N ALA A 75 -6.79 6.15 6.42
CA ALA A 75 -7.78 7.19 6.17
C ALA A 75 -8.31 7.17 4.72
N VAL A 76 -7.45 6.89 3.75
CA VAL A 76 -7.84 6.69 2.34
C VAL A 76 -8.73 5.45 2.19
N GLU A 77 -8.42 4.36 2.89
CA GLU A 77 -9.21 3.12 2.94
C GLU A 77 -10.61 3.39 3.51
N THR A 78 -10.73 4.06 4.65
CA THR A 78 -12.02 4.45 5.25
C THR A 78 -12.84 5.29 4.28
N ALA A 79 -12.26 6.34 3.71
CA ALA A 79 -12.95 7.20 2.73
C ALA A 79 -13.36 6.44 1.45
N MET A 80 -12.62 5.38 1.07
CA MET A 80 -13.01 4.50 -0.02
C MET A 80 -14.23 3.65 0.37
N TYR A 81 -14.25 3.08 1.56
CA TYR A 81 -15.36 2.27 2.06
C TYR A 81 -16.65 3.07 2.20
N ASP A 82 -16.54 4.30 2.74
CA ASP A 82 -17.67 5.24 2.85
C ASP A 82 -18.27 5.55 1.48
N ARG A 83 -17.42 5.81 0.48
CA ARG A 83 -17.85 6.09 -0.89
C ARG A 83 -18.48 4.88 -1.58
N LEU A 84 -17.96 3.68 -1.33
CA LEU A 84 -18.46 2.43 -1.92
C LEU A 84 -19.68 1.87 -1.16
N GLY A 85 -19.96 2.38 0.04
CA GLY A 85 -21.03 1.91 0.91
C GLY A 85 -20.75 0.60 1.64
N ALA A 86 -19.59 -0.03 1.41
CA ALA A 86 -19.11 -1.22 2.14
C ALA A 86 -17.64 -1.52 1.79
N MET A 87 -17.04 -2.49 2.48
CA MET A 87 -15.72 -3.02 2.13
C MET A 87 -15.76 -3.77 0.78
N PRO A 88 -14.70 -3.70 -0.04
CA PRO A 88 -14.60 -4.49 -1.28
C PRO A 88 -14.84 -5.98 -1.09
N THR A 89 -14.41 -6.54 0.03
CA THR A 89 -14.65 -7.96 0.39
C THR A 89 -16.12 -8.28 0.70
N THR A 90 -16.91 -7.30 1.06
CA THR A 90 -18.37 -7.40 1.23
C THR A 90 -19.07 -7.20 -0.10
N ILE A 91 -18.66 -6.17 -0.86
CA ILE A 91 -19.29 -5.82 -2.15
C ILE A 91 -19.20 -6.97 -3.15
N ILE A 92 -18.02 -7.61 -3.27
CA ILE A 92 -17.79 -8.66 -4.27
C ILE A 92 -18.67 -9.90 -4.04
N GLN A 93 -19.20 -10.07 -2.84
CA GLN A 93 -20.12 -11.17 -2.50
C GLN A 93 -21.56 -10.88 -2.91
N ARG A 94 -21.94 -9.61 -3.07
CA ARG A 94 -23.31 -9.24 -3.48
C ARG A 94 -23.62 -9.76 -4.88
N PHE A 95 -24.82 -10.27 -5.11
CA PHE A 95 -25.26 -10.69 -6.45
C PHE A 95 -25.36 -9.52 -7.44
N SER A 96 -25.56 -8.30 -6.93
CA SER A 96 -25.54 -7.07 -7.73
C SER A 96 -24.16 -6.71 -8.31
N ASP A 97 -23.07 -7.20 -7.71
CA ASP A 97 -21.70 -6.99 -8.22
C ASP A 97 -21.38 -8.02 -9.32
N GLN A 98 -20.78 -7.57 -10.43
CA GLN A 98 -20.54 -8.43 -11.59
C GLN A 98 -19.08 -8.89 -11.74
N ARG A 99 -18.20 -8.61 -10.76
CA ARG A 99 -16.76 -8.99 -10.81
C ARG A 99 -16.55 -10.50 -10.68
N VAL A 100 -17.49 -11.18 -10.04
CA VAL A 100 -17.61 -12.63 -9.99
C VAL A 100 -19.00 -12.99 -10.49
N ASP A 101 -19.12 -14.01 -11.32
CA ASP A 101 -20.40 -14.43 -11.86
C ASP A 101 -21.34 -15.00 -10.78
N ALA A 102 -22.65 -14.91 -11.03
CA ALA A 102 -23.66 -15.30 -10.06
C ALA A 102 -23.62 -16.79 -9.70
N VAL A 103 -23.30 -17.66 -10.67
CA VAL A 103 -23.22 -19.11 -10.43
C VAL A 103 -22.07 -19.45 -9.50
N THR A 104 -20.92 -18.81 -9.70
CA THR A 104 -19.76 -18.96 -8.83
C THR A 104 -20.05 -18.44 -7.41
N LYS A 105 -20.73 -17.27 -7.29
CA LYS A 105 -21.13 -16.75 -5.98
C LYS A 105 -22.08 -17.68 -5.24
N GLN A 106 -23.10 -18.19 -5.94
CA GLN A 106 -24.03 -19.15 -5.36
C GLN A 106 -23.29 -20.37 -4.81
N ARG A 107 -22.34 -20.92 -5.57
CA ARG A 107 -21.50 -22.05 -5.14
C ARG A 107 -20.67 -21.70 -3.90
N TYR A 108 -20.09 -20.50 -3.84
CA TYR A 108 -19.28 -20.04 -2.71
C TYR A 108 -20.14 -19.83 -1.47
N HIS A 109 -21.30 -19.17 -1.60
CA HIS A 109 -22.22 -18.96 -0.49
C HIS A 109 -22.74 -20.29 0.06
N LYS A 110 -23.17 -21.20 -0.82
CA LYS A 110 -23.60 -22.54 -0.42
C LYS A 110 -22.50 -23.26 0.36
N ARG A 111 -21.24 -23.21 -0.12
CA ARG A 111 -20.11 -23.84 0.56
C ARG A 111 -19.85 -23.24 1.94
N LEU A 112 -19.92 -21.92 2.07
CA LEU A 112 -19.77 -21.22 3.35
C LEU A 112 -20.91 -21.53 4.33
N ASN A 113 -22.14 -21.66 3.81
CA ASN A 113 -23.29 -22.07 4.59
C ASN A 113 -23.13 -23.50 5.13
N GLU A 114 -22.70 -24.44 4.26
CA GLU A 114 -22.48 -25.84 4.61
C GLU A 114 -21.37 -26.03 5.65
N VAL A 115 -20.24 -25.31 5.51
CA VAL A 115 -19.06 -25.51 6.37
C VAL A 115 -19.14 -24.72 7.65
N TYR A 116 -19.63 -23.46 7.59
CA TYR A 116 -19.60 -22.53 8.73
C TYR A 116 -20.98 -22.09 9.24
N GLY A 117 -22.09 -22.52 8.60
CA GLY A 117 -23.44 -22.18 9.04
C GLY A 117 -23.75 -20.67 8.97
N LEU A 118 -23.23 -19.96 7.98
CA LEU A 118 -23.30 -18.48 7.92
C LEU A 118 -24.64 -17.92 7.42
N HIS A 119 -25.52 -18.74 6.85
CA HIS A 119 -26.82 -18.35 6.28
C HIS A 119 -26.73 -17.24 5.23
N LEU A 120 -25.74 -17.31 4.36
CA LEU A 120 -25.59 -16.37 3.24
C LEU A 120 -26.70 -16.57 2.20
N PRO A 121 -27.18 -15.49 1.55
CA PRO A 121 -28.10 -15.60 0.40
C PRO A 121 -27.51 -16.51 -0.69
N GLU A 122 -28.34 -17.40 -1.25
CA GLU A 122 -27.92 -18.32 -2.33
C GLU A 122 -28.42 -17.87 -3.71
N CYS A 123 -29.30 -16.87 -3.75
CA CYS A 123 -29.76 -16.24 -5.00
C CYS A 123 -30.03 -14.75 -4.78
N THR A 124 -30.31 -14.03 -5.87
CA THR A 124 -30.56 -12.58 -5.84
C THR A 124 -31.83 -12.24 -5.04
N GLU A 125 -32.84 -13.11 -5.08
CA GLU A 125 -34.12 -12.91 -4.42
C GLU A 125 -34.00 -12.97 -2.87
N ASP A 126 -32.99 -13.69 -2.36
CA ASP A 126 -32.72 -13.83 -0.94
C ASP A 126 -31.88 -12.67 -0.38
N GLU A 127 -31.34 -11.80 -1.26
CA GLU A 127 -30.47 -10.69 -0.85
C GLU A 127 -31.28 -9.55 -0.24
N THR A 128 -30.99 -9.23 1.03
CA THR A 128 -31.61 -8.15 1.80
C THR A 128 -30.57 -7.11 2.24
N PRO A 129 -30.97 -5.92 2.72
CA PRO A 129 -30.01 -4.96 3.29
C PRO A 129 -29.17 -5.54 4.43
N GLU A 130 -29.72 -6.47 5.21
CA GLU A 130 -29.07 -7.15 6.34
C GLU A 130 -27.99 -8.13 5.88
N SER A 131 -28.05 -8.61 4.62
CA SER A 131 -27.07 -9.53 4.05
C SER A 131 -25.65 -8.96 4.05
N ASN A 132 -25.49 -7.62 4.12
CA ASN A 132 -24.16 -7.01 4.24
C ASN A 132 -23.41 -7.46 5.49
N ALA A 133 -24.09 -7.61 6.63
CA ALA A 133 -23.47 -8.09 7.87
C ALA A 133 -23.05 -9.57 7.73
N GLN A 134 -23.84 -10.38 7.03
CA GLN A 134 -23.52 -11.77 6.73
C GLN A 134 -22.29 -11.86 5.80
N TYR A 135 -22.20 -11.04 4.75
CA TYR A 135 -21.05 -10.96 3.86
C TYR A 135 -19.78 -10.49 4.58
N GLU A 136 -19.90 -9.55 5.53
CA GLU A 136 -18.78 -9.12 6.34
C GLU A 136 -18.30 -10.25 7.26
N SER A 137 -19.21 -10.98 7.88
CA SER A 137 -18.90 -12.16 8.69
C SER A 137 -18.19 -13.24 7.86
N ALA A 138 -18.70 -13.52 6.66
CA ALA A 138 -18.08 -14.45 5.73
C ALA A 138 -16.66 -14.02 5.33
N ALA A 139 -16.47 -12.73 5.00
CA ALA A 139 -15.15 -12.20 4.69
C ALA A 139 -14.17 -12.33 5.87
N ASN A 140 -14.64 -12.16 7.11
CA ASN A 140 -13.83 -12.34 8.31
C ASN A 140 -13.44 -13.82 8.52
N THR A 141 -14.39 -14.74 8.30
CA THR A 141 -14.14 -16.19 8.35
C THR A 141 -13.08 -16.59 7.33
N LEU A 142 -13.22 -16.12 6.07
CA LEU A 142 -12.24 -16.38 5.02
C LEU A 142 -10.85 -15.80 5.32
N ARG A 143 -10.78 -14.62 5.92
CA ARG A 143 -9.49 -14.02 6.37
C ARG A 143 -8.83 -14.88 7.44
N ASN A 144 -9.61 -15.35 8.42
CA ASN A 144 -9.10 -16.20 9.49
C ASN A 144 -8.58 -17.52 8.91
N TYR A 145 -9.36 -18.15 8.03
CA TYR A 145 -8.93 -19.36 7.34
C TYR A 145 -7.63 -19.14 6.55
N ALA A 146 -7.59 -18.13 5.68
CA ALA A 146 -6.40 -17.83 4.86
C ALA A 146 -5.17 -17.49 5.73
N ASN A 147 -5.34 -16.86 6.89
CA ASN A 147 -4.26 -16.57 7.83
C ASN A 147 -3.71 -17.85 8.49
N SER A 148 -4.60 -18.79 8.85
CA SER A 148 -4.22 -20.07 9.45
C SER A 148 -3.57 -21.01 8.43
N HIS A 149 -3.93 -20.88 7.14
CA HIS A 149 -3.45 -21.73 6.03
C HIS A 149 -2.55 -20.93 5.06
N ARG A 150 -1.71 -20.05 5.59
CA ARG A 150 -0.92 -19.08 4.82
C ARG A 150 -0.02 -19.72 3.75
N GLU A 151 0.54 -20.90 4.05
CA GLU A 151 1.39 -21.64 3.12
C GLU A 151 0.60 -22.25 1.95
N GLN A 152 -0.66 -22.56 2.17
CA GLN A 152 -1.58 -23.11 1.19
C GLN A 152 -2.27 -22.00 0.36
N GLU A 153 -2.37 -20.78 0.94
CA GLU A 153 -3.01 -19.61 0.35
C GLU A 153 -2.04 -18.45 0.07
N PRO A 154 -0.91 -18.69 -0.62
CA PRO A 154 0.12 -17.67 -0.83
C PRO A 154 -0.38 -16.49 -1.67
N ARG A 155 -1.34 -16.71 -2.59
CA ARG A 155 -1.93 -15.65 -3.43
C ARG A 155 -2.70 -14.62 -2.61
N VAL A 156 -3.51 -15.06 -1.64
CA VAL A 156 -4.27 -14.15 -0.75
C VAL A 156 -3.31 -13.23 0.00
N TYR A 157 -2.22 -13.80 0.50
CA TYR A 157 -1.20 -13.05 1.21
C TYR A 157 -0.45 -12.07 0.29
N GLN A 158 -0.16 -12.47 -0.95
CA GLN A 158 0.49 -11.61 -1.93
C GLN A 158 -0.40 -10.41 -2.30
N GLU A 159 -1.68 -10.65 -2.63
CA GLU A 159 -2.63 -9.57 -2.95
C GLU A 159 -2.85 -8.63 -1.76
N LEU A 160 -2.88 -9.16 -0.53
CA LEU A 160 -2.95 -8.35 0.69
C LEU A 160 -1.72 -7.44 0.83
N LYS A 161 -0.50 -7.94 0.54
CA LYS A 161 0.73 -7.14 0.56
C LYS A 161 0.66 -6.02 -0.49
N GLU A 162 0.26 -6.35 -1.71
CA GLU A 162 0.15 -5.38 -2.80
C GLU A 162 -0.89 -4.30 -2.49
N TYR A 163 -2.07 -4.69 -2.02
CA TYR A 163 -3.08 -3.73 -1.60
C TYR A 163 -2.55 -2.76 -0.54
N ASN A 164 -1.90 -3.28 0.51
CA ASN A 164 -1.32 -2.44 1.57
C ASN A 164 -0.18 -1.55 1.05
N PHE A 165 0.65 -2.04 0.11
CA PHE A 165 1.67 -1.25 -0.56
C PHE A 165 1.07 -0.02 -1.26
N TYR A 166 0.10 -0.23 -2.16
CA TYR A 166 -0.54 0.86 -2.91
C TYR A 166 -1.28 1.83 -2.00
N ARG A 167 -1.96 1.34 -0.98
CA ARG A 167 -2.63 2.14 0.03
C ARG A 167 -1.67 3.05 0.79
N ASN A 168 -0.56 2.51 1.27
CA ASN A 168 0.45 3.27 2.01
C ASN A 168 1.25 4.20 1.10
N LEU A 169 1.55 3.79 -0.13
CA LEU A 169 2.17 4.63 -1.16
C LEU A 169 1.30 5.87 -1.44
N TYR A 170 0.01 5.66 -1.64
CA TYR A 170 -0.93 6.77 -1.81
C TYR A 170 -1.03 7.64 -0.54
N GLY A 171 -1.00 7.02 0.65
CA GLY A 171 -0.99 7.73 1.93
C GLY A 171 0.20 8.69 2.10
N GLY A 172 1.38 8.30 1.59
CA GLY A 172 2.59 9.13 1.59
C GLY A 172 2.70 10.14 0.45
N LYS A 173 1.89 9.98 -0.61
CA LYS A 173 1.98 10.76 -1.87
C LYS A 173 2.10 12.27 -1.66
N TRP A 174 1.20 12.86 -0.89
CA TRP A 174 1.16 14.32 -0.73
C TRP A 174 2.35 14.86 0.06
N ILE A 175 2.86 14.09 1.03
CA ILE A 175 4.08 14.45 1.77
C ILE A 175 5.27 14.44 0.80
N ALA A 176 5.40 13.38 -0.01
CA ALA A 176 6.47 13.28 -0.99
C ALA A 176 6.40 14.40 -2.03
N LEU A 177 5.20 14.70 -2.57
CA LEU A 177 5.00 15.80 -3.51
C LEU A 177 5.44 17.14 -2.91
N THR A 178 5.07 17.43 -1.66
CA THR A 178 5.51 18.66 -0.97
C THR A 178 7.03 18.72 -0.88
N LEU A 179 7.68 17.63 -0.48
CA LEU A 179 9.14 17.57 -0.39
C LEU A 179 9.82 17.75 -1.75
N TYR A 180 9.29 17.13 -2.81
CA TYR A 180 9.85 17.26 -4.16
C TYR A 180 9.73 18.69 -4.69
N VAL A 181 8.56 19.33 -4.49
CA VAL A 181 8.33 20.72 -4.90
C VAL A 181 9.25 21.66 -4.13
N LEU A 182 9.40 21.47 -2.82
CA LEU A 182 10.33 22.31 -2.01
C LEU A 182 11.79 22.11 -2.43
N THR A 183 12.21 20.87 -2.73
CA THR A 183 13.55 20.58 -3.23
C THR A 183 13.77 21.23 -4.60
N ALA A 184 12.81 21.09 -5.52
CA ALA A 184 12.87 21.71 -6.84
C ALA A 184 12.94 23.25 -6.73
N ALA A 185 12.10 23.85 -5.87
CA ALA A 185 12.11 25.29 -5.64
C ALA A 185 13.45 25.80 -5.09
N ARG A 186 14.04 25.02 -4.15
CA ARG A 186 15.39 25.30 -3.64
C ARG A 186 16.44 25.30 -4.75
N GLU A 187 16.42 24.29 -5.61
CA GLU A 187 17.35 24.19 -6.74
C GLU A 187 17.19 25.41 -7.67
N VAL A 188 15.96 25.72 -8.10
CA VAL A 188 15.69 26.91 -8.93
C VAL A 188 16.20 28.18 -8.27
N TRP A 189 16.00 28.34 -6.94
CA TRP A 189 16.48 29.50 -6.19
C TRP A 189 17.99 29.61 -6.15
N LEU A 190 18.71 28.48 -6.04
CA LEU A 190 20.18 28.44 -6.04
C LEU A 190 20.76 28.75 -7.42
N LEU A 191 20.11 28.29 -8.50
CA LEU A 191 20.55 28.44 -9.86
C LEU A 191 20.39 29.87 -10.39
N ARG A 192 19.40 30.62 -9.85
CA ARG A 192 19.06 31.99 -10.30
C ARG A 192 19.09 32.16 -11.81
N PRO A 193 18.39 31.28 -12.60
CA PRO A 193 18.41 31.36 -14.04
C PRO A 193 17.88 32.73 -14.51
N ALA A 194 18.55 33.35 -15.49
CA ALA A 194 18.15 34.64 -16.03
C ALA A 194 16.82 34.56 -16.81
N ASP A 195 16.58 33.39 -17.41
CA ASP A 195 15.37 33.11 -18.17
C ASP A 195 15.01 31.61 -18.16
N ILE A 196 13.82 31.28 -18.70
CA ILE A 196 13.32 29.91 -18.81
C ILE A 196 14.19 29.05 -19.76
N GLY A 197 14.80 29.65 -20.79
CA GLY A 197 15.68 28.96 -21.72
C GLY A 197 16.93 28.42 -21.02
N GLN A 198 17.58 29.24 -20.18
CA GLN A 198 18.71 28.80 -19.35
C GLN A 198 18.30 27.70 -18.36
N LEU A 199 17.10 27.82 -17.77
CA LEU A 199 16.58 26.78 -16.88
C LEU A 199 16.43 25.46 -17.61
N ILE A 200 15.83 25.45 -18.79
CA ILE A 200 15.60 24.25 -19.61
C ILE A 200 16.93 23.66 -20.10
N ALA A 201 17.84 24.48 -20.60
CA ALA A 201 19.15 24.04 -21.05
C ALA A 201 19.96 23.40 -19.91
N GLY A 202 19.90 23.99 -18.70
CA GLY A 202 20.56 23.45 -17.52
C GLY A 202 19.94 22.17 -16.95
N LEU A 203 18.69 21.88 -17.22
CA LEU A 203 18.01 20.67 -16.71
C LEU A 203 18.74 19.37 -17.09
N VAL A 204 19.36 19.33 -18.25
CA VAL A 204 20.02 18.12 -18.78
C VAL A 204 21.51 18.08 -18.44
N SER A 205 22.19 19.23 -18.41
CA SER A 205 23.67 19.28 -18.23
C SER A 205 24.10 19.43 -16.77
N ASP A 206 23.49 20.35 -16.02
CA ASP A 206 24.02 20.77 -14.71
C ASP A 206 23.02 20.53 -13.56
N HIS A 207 21.77 20.18 -13.86
CA HIS A 207 20.67 20.19 -12.90
C HIS A 207 19.91 18.86 -12.82
N ALA A 208 20.63 17.75 -12.78
CA ALA A 208 20.08 16.41 -12.69
C ALA A 208 19.08 16.27 -11.50
N VAL A 209 19.33 16.98 -10.38
CA VAL A 209 18.41 16.98 -9.24
C VAL A 209 17.05 17.56 -9.61
N LEU A 210 17.03 18.71 -10.30
CA LEU A 210 15.78 19.34 -10.72
C LEU A 210 14.99 18.44 -11.70
N LEU A 211 15.70 17.85 -12.66
CA LEU A 211 15.07 16.90 -13.60
C LEU A 211 14.45 15.71 -12.86
N VAL A 212 15.20 15.09 -11.94
CA VAL A 212 14.69 13.96 -11.14
C VAL A 212 13.46 14.36 -10.31
N MET A 213 13.46 15.57 -9.70
CA MET A 213 12.30 16.06 -8.95
C MET A 213 11.07 16.25 -9.85
N VAL A 214 11.24 16.86 -11.03
CA VAL A 214 10.14 17.06 -11.98
C VAL A 214 9.58 15.72 -12.44
N LEU A 215 10.43 14.77 -12.82
CA LEU A 215 10.02 13.42 -13.23
C LEU A 215 9.32 12.67 -12.10
N ALA A 216 9.80 12.81 -10.87
CA ALA A 216 9.18 12.19 -9.69
C ALA A 216 7.79 12.78 -9.40
N VAL A 217 7.62 14.10 -9.51
CA VAL A 217 6.30 14.76 -9.39
C VAL A 217 5.34 14.22 -10.45
N LEU A 218 5.77 14.19 -11.71
CA LEU A 218 4.96 13.66 -12.81
C LEU A 218 4.59 12.19 -12.59
N ALA A 219 5.55 11.37 -12.20
CA ALA A 219 5.32 9.95 -11.89
C ALA A 219 4.29 9.76 -10.77
N LEU A 220 4.38 10.52 -9.67
CA LEU A 220 3.41 10.45 -8.59
C LEU A 220 2.01 10.91 -9.01
N LEU A 221 1.91 11.95 -9.83
CA LEU A 221 0.63 12.44 -10.31
C LEU A 221 -0.05 11.45 -11.27
N LEU A 222 0.73 10.82 -12.16
CA LEU A 222 0.22 9.94 -13.20
C LEU A 222 -0.07 8.52 -12.70
N PHE A 223 0.81 7.95 -11.88
CA PHE A 223 0.76 6.52 -11.54
C PHE A 223 0.19 6.23 -10.14
N VAL A 224 0.36 7.14 -9.16
CA VAL A 224 -0.14 6.92 -7.80
C VAL A 224 -1.53 7.54 -7.65
N ARG A 225 -2.59 6.76 -7.95
CA ARG A 225 -3.99 7.21 -7.99
C ARG A 225 -4.88 6.45 -7.00
N LYS A 226 -5.99 7.07 -6.57
CA LYS A 226 -7.03 6.41 -5.76
C LYS A 226 -7.56 5.14 -6.44
N SER A 227 -7.75 5.19 -7.77
CA SER A 227 -8.23 4.05 -8.55
C SER A 227 -7.29 2.84 -8.49
N SER A 228 -5.98 3.06 -8.34
CA SER A 228 -5.02 1.95 -8.17
C SER A 228 -5.19 1.27 -6.81
N VAL A 229 -5.47 2.04 -5.75
CA VAL A 229 -5.76 1.49 -4.41
C VAL A 229 -7.05 0.68 -4.44
N GLU A 230 -8.11 1.23 -5.04
CA GLU A 230 -9.41 0.56 -5.15
C GLU A 230 -9.32 -0.72 -5.97
N ARG A 231 -8.66 -0.69 -7.13
CA ARG A 231 -8.44 -1.90 -7.95
C ARG A 231 -7.75 -2.99 -7.15
N LYS A 232 -6.65 -2.67 -6.43
CA LYS A 232 -5.93 -3.64 -5.60
C LYS A 232 -6.75 -4.15 -4.41
N ALA A 233 -7.66 -3.33 -3.86
CA ALA A 233 -8.60 -3.77 -2.84
C ALA A 233 -9.59 -4.82 -3.40
N PHE A 234 -10.07 -4.65 -4.63
CA PHE A 234 -10.93 -5.64 -5.28
C PHE A 234 -10.17 -6.88 -5.77
N ASP A 235 -8.91 -6.74 -6.22
CA ASP A 235 -8.05 -7.89 -6.55
C ASP A 235 -7.86 -8.79 -5.32
N TYR A 236 -7.54 -8.17 -4.16
CA TYR A 236 -7.49 -8.89 -2.89
C TYR A 236 -8.82 -9.52 -2.50
N ALA A 237 -9.95 -8.78 -2.63
CA ALA A 237 -11.27 -9.28 -2.31
C ALA A 237 -11.65 -10.49 -3.17
N LYS A 238 -11.34 -10.45 -4.47
CA LYS A 238 -11.57 -11.56 -5.39
C LYS A 238 -10.75 -12.80 -5.00
N THR A 239 -9.46 -12.63 -4.75
CA THR A 239 -8.60 -13.76 -4.36
C THR A 239 -9.02 -14.34 -3.02
N LEU A 240 -9.52 -13.50 -2.09
CA LEU A 240 -10.03 -13.96 -0.81
C LEU A 240 -11.29 -14.82 -0.95
N ILE A 241 -12.25 -14.44 -1.79
CA ILE A 241 -13.49 -15.25 -1.98
C ILE A 241 -13.19 -16.55 -2.72
N GLU A 242 -12.17 -16.61 -3.58
CA GLU A 242 -11.74 -17.83 -4.27
C GLU A 242 -11.25 -18.93 -3.29
N VAL A 243 -10.91 -18.59 -2.06
CA VAL A 243 -10.57 -19.56 -0.99
C VAL A 243 -11.73 -20.51 -0.72
N CYS A 244 -12.98 -20.09 -0.97
CA CYS A 244 -14.16 -20.93 -0.81
C CYS A 244 -14.07 -22.26 -1.58
N GLU A 245 -13.29 -22.32 -2.67
CA GLU A 245 -13.11 -23.57 -3.42
C GLU A 245 -12.28 -24.63 -2.68
N ARG A 246 -11.45 -24.18 -1.73
CA ARG A 246 -10.49 -25.02 -1.01
C ARG A 246 -10.89 -25.34 0.43
N ILE A 247 -11.89 -24.62 0.95
CA ILE A 247 -12.43 -24.90 2.28
C ILE A 247 -13.11 -26.28 2.24
N GLY A 248 -12.61 -27.21 3.07
CA GLY A 248 -13.23 -28.50 3.31
C GLY A 248 -13.91 -28.53 4.68
N PRO A 249 -14.83 -29.50 4.94
CA PRO A 249 -15.15 -29.83 6.32
C PRO A 249 -13.82 -30.25 6.97
N GLU A 250 -13.46 -29.58 8.09
CA GLU A 250 -12.33 -30.02 8.91
C GLU A 250 -12.56 -31.48 9.29
N ALA A 251 -11.64 -32.37 8.90
CA ALA A 251 -11.70 -33.78 9.21
C ALA A 251 -11.33 -34.02 10.69
#